data_578741f18ef3835e6489e7bb285dbe0a
#
_entry.id   578741f18ef3835e6489e7bb285dbe0a
#
_cell.length_a   1.000
_cell.length_b   1.000
_cell.length_c   1.000
_cell.angle_alpha   90.00
_cell.angle_beta   90.00
_cell.angle_gamma   90.00
#
_symmetry.space_group_name_H-M   'P 1'
#
loop_
_entity.id
_entity.type
_entity.pdbx_description
1 polymer ?
#
loop_
_entity_poly.entity_id
_entity_poly.type
_entity_poly.pdbx_seq_one_letter_code
_entity_poly.pdbx_strand_id
1 'polypeptide(L)'
;MAAAGELFRLDAAQIARLIPHQGDMCLLAGVTQYDPQSITCMATSHRLVTNPLRENGLLHAICGVEYAAQAMAIHGTLISGQSDKPPRGGRLAGVRSLDLKVNRLDDIEADLEINAIQIMGDENSMVYEFTVDAAGHNLLKGKATVILMPAPLESIS
;
A
#
# COMPACT_ATOMS: atom_id res chain seq x y z
N MET A 1 -19.28 -10.60 15.34
CA MET A 1 -18.15 -10.28 14.47
C MET A 1 -18.67 -9.48 13.28
N ALA A 2 -18.14 -8.30 13.05
CA ALA A 2 -18.55 -7.50 11.90
C ALA A 2 -18.12 -8.16 10.61
N ALA A 3 -18.93 -8.07 9.56
CA ALA A 3 -18.53 -8.48 8.23
C ALA A 3 -17.33 -7.64 7.78
N ALA A 4 -16.42 -8.25 7.01
CA ALA A 4 -15.21 -7.56 6.57
C ALA A 4 -15.53 -6.22 5.88
N GLY A 5 -16.58 -6.15 5.07
CA GLY A 5 -16.98 -4.93 4.39
C GLY A 5 -17.43 -3.80 5.31
N GLU A 6 -17.90 -4.12 6.52
CA GLU A 6 -18.29 -3.12 7.49
C GLU A 6 -17.10 -2.43 8.15
N LEU A 7 -15.92 -3.05 8.06
CA LEU A 7 -14.69 -2.52 8.65
C LEU A 7 -13.95 -1.58 7.71
N PHE A 8 -14.30 -1.55 6.43
CA PHE A 8 -13.59 -0.72 5.47
C PHE A 8 -14.09 0.72 5.49
N ARG A 9 -13.17 1.64 5.68
CA ARG A 9 -13.43 3.06 5.49
C ARG A 9 -13.42 3.42 4.01
N LEU A 10 -12.62 2.69 3.21
CA LEU A 10 -12.60 2.78 1.76
C LEU A 10 -12.61 1.37 1.21
N ASP A 11 -13.50 1.11 0.24
CA ASP A 11 -13.54 -0.17 -0.44
C ASP A 11 -12.62 -0.20 -1.68
N ALA A 12 -12.56 -1.34 -2.36
CA ALA A 12 -11.68 -1.52 -3.51
C ALA A 12 -12.00 -0.54 -4.64
N ALA A 13 -13.27 -0.22 -4.86
CA ALA A 13 -13.65 0.72 -5.93
C ALA A 13 -13.19 2.14 -5.61
N GLN A 14 -13.27 2.53 -4.33
CA GLN A 14 -12.78 3.84 -3.89
C GLN A 14 -11.26 3.91 -3.98
N ILE A 15 -10.56 2.84 -3.61
CA ILE A 15 -9.10 2.75 -3.75
C ILE A 15 -8.68 2.92 -5.21
N ALA A 16 -9.38 2.25 -6.12
CA ALA A 16 -9.02 2.29 -7.54
C ALA A 16 -9.04 3.71 -8.13
N ARG A 17 -9.81 4.62 -7.52
CA ARG A 17 -9.85 6.02 -7.94
C ARG A 17 -8.68 6.84 -7.40
N LEU A 18 -7.97 6.33 -6.39
CA LEU A 18 -6.91 7.05 -5.71
C LEU A 18 -5.51 6.69 -6.20
N ILE A 19 -5.37 5.54 -6.84
CA ILE A 19 -4.08 5.06 -7.33
C ILE A 19 -4.13 4.88 -8.85
N PRO A 20 -2.98 4.97 -9.53
CA PRO A 20 -2.94 4.81 -10.98
C PRO A 20 -3.08 3.37 -11.46
N HIS A 21 -3.05 2.41 -10.56
CA HIS A 21 -3.13 0.99 -10.89
C HIS A 21 -4.53 0.62 -11.35
N GLN A 22 -4.63 -0.31 -12.30
CA GLN A 22 -5.88 -0.73 -12.92
C GLN A 22 -6.06 -2.24 -12.82
N GLY A 23 -7.31 -2.68 -12.71
CA GLY A 23 -7.67 -4.10 -12.74
C GLY A 23 -6.95 -4.90 -11.66
N ASP A 24 -6.37 -6.03 -12.06
CA ASP A 24 -5.70 -6.94 -11.13
C ASP A 24 -4.44 -6.36 -10.48
N MET A 25 -3.92 -5.24 -11.00
CA MET A 25 -2.82 -4.53 -10.36
C MET A 25 -3.27 -3.71 -9.14
N CYS A 26 -4.56 -3.57 -8.90
CA CYS A 26 -5.09 -3.04 -7.65
C CYS A 26 -5.09 -4.16 -6.63
N LEU A 27 -4.08 -4.22 -5.80
CA LEU A 27 -3.82 -5.35 -4.92
C LEU A 27 -4.63 -5.34 -3.63
N LEU A 28 -5.09 -4.17 -3.18
CA LEU A 28 -5.73 -4.00 -1.88
C LEU A 28 -7.24 -4.13 -1.98
N ALA A 29 -7.83 -4.77 -0.97
CA ALA A 29 -9.28 -4.93 -0.88
C ALA A 29 -9.97 -3.74 -0.22
N GLY A 30 -9.30 -3.07 0.70
CA GLY A 30 -9.86 -1.91 1.38
C GLY A 30 -8.91 -1.28 2.37
N VAL A 31 -9.29 -0.09 2.83
CA VAL A 31 -8.62 0.63 3.91
C VAL A 31 -9.49 0.50 5.14
N THR A 32 -8.95 -0.03 6.23
CA THR A 32 -9.69 -0.18 7.49
C THR A 32 -9.58 1.04 8.36
N GLN A 33 -8.43 1.71 8.37
CA GLN A 33 -8.26 2.96 9.10
C GLN A 33 -7.08 3.74 8.57
N TYR A 34 -7.11 5.05 8.79
CA TYR A 34 -5.97 5.92 8.50
C TYR A 34 -6.06 7.19 9.33
N ASP A 35 -4.91 7.81 9.52
CA ASP A 35 -4.76 9.11 10.15
C ASP A 35 -3.62 9.87 9.43
N PRO A 36 -3.26 11.09 9.84
CA PRO A 36 -2.21 11.84 9.14
C PRO A 36 -0.85 11.14 9.08
N GLN A 37 -0.61 10.14 9.90
CA GLN A 37 0.69 9.48 10.00
C GLN A 37 0.69 8.03 9.55
N SER A 38 -0.48 7.39 9.49
CA SER A 38 -0.52 5.94 9.25
C SER A 38 -1.73 5.52 8.44
N ILE A 39 -1.64 4.30 7.92
CA ILE A 39 -2.72 3.64 7.19
C ILE A 39 -2.68 2.15 7.45
N THR A 40 -3.85 1.55 7.57
CA THR A 40 -4.02 0.09 7.63
C THR A 40 -4.95 -0.34 6.51
N CYS A 41 -4.47 -1.28 5.71
CA CYS A 41 -5.23 -1.84 4.58
C CYS A 41 -5.33 -3.35 4.73
N MET A 42 -6.33 -3.92 4.04
CA MET A 42 -6.50 -5.37 3.95
C MET A 42 -6.39 -5.80 2.49
N ALA A 43 -5.93 -7.02 2.27
CA ALA A 43 -5.80 -7.57 0.93
C ALA A 43 -6.13 -9.05 0.93
N THR A 44 -6.72 -9.50 -0.17
CA THR A 44 -7.05 -10.92 -0.41
C THR A 44 -6.46 -11.41 -1.72
N SER A 45 -5.90 -10.51 -2.52
CA SER A 45 -5.43 -10.79 -3.88
C SER A 45 -4.22 -11.73 -3.93
N HIS A 46 -3.54 -11.92 -2.81
CA HIS A 46 -2.40 -12.83 -2.73
C HIS A 46 -2.80 -14.29 -3.04
N ARG A 47 -4.07 -14.63 -2.83
CA ARG A 47 -4.60 -15.98 -3.09
C ARG A 47 -5.11 -16.17 -4.52
N LEU A 48 -5.26 -15.08 -5.27
CA LEU A 48 -5.81 -15.18 -6.62
C LEU A 48 -4.77 -15.72 -7.59
N VAL A 49 -5.15 -16.74 -8.36
CA VAL A 49 -4.27 -17.29 -9.41
C VAL A 49 -3.97 -16.26 -10.49
N THR A 50 -4.85 -15.27 -10.65
CA THR A 50 -4.71 -14.18 -11.63
C THR A 50 -3.85 -13.03 -11.13
N ASN A 51 -3.30 -13.11 -9.92
CA ASN A 51 -2.44 -12.05 -9.40
C ASN A 51 -1.27 -11.83 -10.37
N PRO A 52 -1.12 -10.60 -10.91
CA PRO A 52 -0.11 -10.34 -11.96
C PRO A 52 1.34 -10.43 -11.46
N LEU A 53 1.55 -10.43 -10.15
CA LEU A 53 2.89 -10.52 -9.57
C LEU A 53 3.38 -11.96 -9.40
N ARG A 54 2.52 -12.94 -9.68
CA ARG A 54 2.93 -14.34 -9.58
C ARG A 54 3.91 -14.71 -10.68
N GLU A 55 4.91 -15.49 -10.28
CA GLU A 55 5.86 -16.12 -11.20
C GLU A 55 5.78 -17.62 -11.01
N ASN A 56 5.50 -18.36 -12.09
CA ASN A 56 5.39 -19.82 -12.05
C ASN A 56 4.41 -20.30 -10.97
N GLY A 57 3.31 -19.57 -10.79
CA GLY A 57 2.28 -19.90 -9.82
C GLY A 57 2.59 -19.48 -8.38
N LEU A 58 3.75 -18.87 -8.14
CA LEU A 58 4.19 -18.46 -6.80
C LEU A 58 4.15 -16.95 -6.67
N LEU A 59 3.61 -16.49 -5.56
CA LEU A 59 3.71 -15.07 -5.18
C LEU A 59 4.81 -14.96 -4.12
N HIS A 60 5.99 -14.53 -4.54
CA HIS A 60 7.12 -14.41 -3.63
C HIS A 60 6.87 -13.37 -2.55
N ALA A 61 7.42 -13.59 -1.37
CA ALA A 61 7.21 -12.70 -0.22
C ALA A 61 7.63 -11.25 -0.52
N ILE A 62 8.66 -11.05 -1.35
CA ILE A 62 9.11 -9.72 -1.74
C ILE A 62 7.99 -8.89 -2.40
N CYS A 63 7.01 -9.55 -3.01
CA CYS A 63 5.86 -8.87 -3.61
C CYS A 63 5.02 -8.13 -2.57
N GLY A 64 5.15 -8.47 -1.28
CA GLY A 64 4.52 -7.71 -0.21
C GLY A 64 4.93 -6.25 -0.18
N VAL A 65 6.11 -5.92 -0.72
CA VAL A 65 6.56 -4.53 -0.86
C VAL A 65 5.61 -3.76 -1.79
N GLU A 66 5.11 -4.39 -2.85
CA GLU A 66 4.14 -3.75 -3.75
C GLU A 66 2.82 -3.46 -3.03
N TYR A 67 2.38 -4.36 -2.17
CA TYR A 67 1.19 -4.13 -1.35
C TYR A 67 1.39 -2.93 -0.44
N ALA A 68 2.55 -2.86 0.22
CA ALA A 68 2.88 -1.74 1.08
C ALA A 68 2.99 -0.43 0.29
N ALA A 69 3.58 -0.48 -0.90
CA ALA A 69 3.72 0.70 -1.76
C ALA A 69 2.35 1.26 -2.15
N GLN A 70 1.38 0.41 -2.45
CA GLN A 70 0.02 0.87 -2.75
C GLN A 70 -0.64 1.50 -1.53
N ALA A 71 -0.45 0.93 -0.35
CA ALA A 71 -0.97 1.51 0.89
C ALA A 71 -0.37 2.91 1.13
N MET A 72 0.92 3.08 0.91
CA MET A 72 1.58 4.37 1.06
C MET A 72 1.07 5.40 0.04
N ALA A 73 0.84 4.96 -1.21
CA ALA A 73 0.30 5.84 -2.25
C ALA A 73 -1.10 6.33 -1.88
N ILE A 74 -1.95 5.44 -1.35
CA ILE A 74 -3.28 5.79 -0.90
C ILE A 74 -3.19 6.79 0.26
N HIS A 75 -2.32 6.50 1.22
CA HIS A 75 -2.12 7.38 2.38
C HIS A 75 -1.73 8.79 1.94
N GLY A 76 -0.76 8.90 1.05
CA GLY A 76 -0.33 10.18 0.54
C GLY A 76 -1.45 10.96 -0.14
N THR A 77 -2.28 10.28 -0.92
CA THR A 77 -3.42 10.89 -1.59
C THR A 77 -4.48 11.36 -0.59
N LEU A 78 -4.79 10.54 0.41
CA LEU A 78 -5.80 10.89 1.42
C LEU A 78 -5.38 12.09 2.25
N ILE A 79 -4.11 12.18 2.59
CA ILE A 79 -3.59 13.28 3.40
C ILE A 79 -3.52 14.57 2.58
N SER A 80 -3.04 14.50 1.34
CA SER A 80 -2.95 15.68 0.48
C SER A 80 -4.32 16.17 0.02
N GLY A 81 -5.34 15.33 0.02
CA GLY A 81 -6.71 15.74 -0.26
C GLY A 81 -7.29 16.70 0.76
N GLN A 82 -6.63 16.90 1.89
CA GLN A 82 -7.02 17.88 2.90
C GLN A 82 -6.41 19.26 2.66
N SER A 83 -5.59 19.40 1.63
CA SER A 83 -4.99 20.68 1.27
C SER A 83 -5.58 21.16 -0.05
N ASP A 84 -5.53 22.48 -0.28
CA ASP A 84 -6.03 23.09 -1.51
C ASP A 84 -5.15 22.81 -2.72
N LYS A 85 -3.98 22.18 -2.51
CA LYS A 85 -3.05 21.87 -3.59
C LYS A 85 -3.38 20.53 -4.21
N PRO A 86 -3.22 20.37 -5.54
CA PRO A 86 -3.38 19.07 -6.18
C PRO A 86 -2.44 18.03 -5.55
N PRO A 87 -2.88 16.79 -5.37
CA PRO A 87 -2.00 15.76 -4.84
C PRO A 87 -0.83 15.51 -5.77
N ARG A 88 0.35 15.37 -5.20
CA ARG A 88 1.57 15.00 -5.93
C ARG A 88 1.71 13.50 -5.87
N GLY A 89 1.93 12.87 -7.02
CA GLY A 89 2.25 11.45 -7.07
C GLY A 89 3.52 11.14 -6.30
N GLY A 90 3.58 9.96 -5.70
CA GLY A 90 4.77 9.46 -5.04
C GLY A 90 5.39 8.31 -5.82
N ARG A 91 6.68 8.14 -5.65
CA ARG A 91 7.45 7.08 -6.28
C ARG A 91 8.30 6.40 -5.23
N LEU A 92 8.23 5.07 -5.18
CA LEU A 92 9.09 4.31 -4.28
C LEU A 92 10.54 4.43 -4.77
N ALA A 93 11.38 5.05 -3.96
CA ALA A 93 12.79 5.27 -4.31
C ALA A 93 13.70 4.18 -3.78
N GLY A 94 13.31 3.52 -2.70
CA GLY A 94 14.10 2.43 -2.15
C GLY A 94 13.44 1.81 -0.94
N VAL A 95 13.90 0.61 -0.63
CA VAL A 95 13.50 -0.15 0.55
C VAL A 95 14.77 -0.57 1.26
N ARG A 96 14.76 -0.44 2.58
CA ARG A 96 15.89 -0.88 3.41
C ARG A 96 15.37 -1.63 4.62
N SER A 97 16.28 -2.34 5.27
CA SER A 97 15.96 -3.14 6.47
C SER A 97 14.82 -4.11 6.21
N LEU A 98 14.75 -4.63 4.98
CA LEU A 98 13.71 -5.58 4.61
C LEU A 98 13.98 -6.93 5.28
N ASP A 99 12.98 -7.42 5.99
CA ASP A 99 13.05 -8.68 6.71
C ASP A 99 11.88 -9.55 6.26
N LEU A 100 12.17 -10.59 5.51
CA LEU A 100 11.17 -11.54 5.02
C LEU A 100 11.12 -12.72 5.96
N LYS A 101 9.98 -12.91 6.61
CA LYS A 101 9.75 -14.03 7.55
C LYS A 101 9.24 -15.28 6.87
N VAL A 102 8.73 -15.14 5.65
CA VAL A 102 8.19 -16.25 4.84
C VAL A 102 8.78 -16.15 3.45
N ASN A 103 8.65 -17.23 2.67
CA ASN A 103 9.15 -17.29 1.30
C ASN A 103 8.12 -16.87 0.27
N ARG A 104 6.84 -17.11 0.56
CA ARG A 104 5.75 -16.88 -0.40
C ARG A 104 4.49 -16.43 0.34
N LEU A 105 3.61 -15.76 -0.39
CA LEU A 105 2.35 -15.24 0.14
C LEU A 105 1.14 -16.00 -0.37
N ASP A 106 1.23 -16.67 -1.52
CA ASP A 106 0.07 -17.30 -2.17
C ASP A 106 -0.50 -18.47 -1.38
N ASP A 107 0.26 -19.07 -0.47
CA ASP A 107 -0.20 -20.16 0.39
C ASP A 107 -0.72 -19.68 1.76
N ILE A 108 -0.78 -18.39 1.99
CA ILE A 108 -1.33 -17.82 3.23
C ILE A 108 -2.85 -17.77 3.09
N GLU A 109 -3.57 -18.50 3.94
CA GLU A 109 -5.03 -18.58 3.86
C GLU A 109 -5.72 -17.34 4.40
N ALA A 110 -5.13 -16.72 5.44
CA ALA A 110 -5.69 -15.52 6.04
C ALA A 110 -5.51 -14.31 5.14
N ASP A 111 -6.37 -13.30 5.32
CA ASP A 111 -6.22 -12.02 4.65
C ASP A 111 -4.94 -11.34 5.11
N LEU A 112 -4.34 -10.58 4.21
CA LEU A 112 -3.17 -9.77 4.54
C LEU A 112 -3.62 -8.45 5.18
N GLU A 113 -2.92 -8.06 6.24
CA GLU A 113 -3.05 -6.74 6.84
C GLU A 113 -1.78 -5.97 6.55
N ILE A 114 -1.91 -4.83 5.90
CA ILE A 114 -0.79 -3.98 5.52
C ILE A 114 -0.84 -2.72 6.36
N ASN A 115 0.22 -2.44 7.10
CA ASN A 115 0.35 -1.25 7.91
C ASN A 115 1.52 -0.42 7.41
N ALA A 116 1.33 0.88 7.29
CA ALA A 116 2.41 1.80 6.95
C ALA A 116 2.31 3.01 7.86
N ILE A 117 3.44 3.38 8.46
CA ILE A 117 3.54 4.50 9.38
C ILE A 117 4.63 5.44 8.89
N GLN A 118 4.28 6.70 8.65
CA GLN A 118 5.24 7.71 8.26
C GLN A 118 6.09 8.09 9.48
N ILE A 119 7.39 7.87 9.39
CA ILE A 119 8.31 8.14 10.51
C ILE A 119 9.10 9.42 10.33
N MET A 120 9.25 9.89 9.10
CA MET A 120 9.84 11.20 8.82
C MET A 120 9.43 11.64 7.43
N GLY A 121 9.55 12.93 7.17
CA GLY A 121 9.25 13.48 5.86
C GLY A 121 9.58 14.94 5.77
N ASP A 122 9.76 15.40 4.54
CA ASP A 122 9.94 16.80 4.21
C ASP A 122 9.05 17.11 2.99
N GLU A 123 9.32 18.24 2.33
CA GLU A 123 8.50 18.69 1.21
C GLU A 123 8.60 17.75 -0.01
N ASN A 124 9.66 16.94 -0.10
CA ASN A 124 9.98 16.17 -1.31
C ASN A 124 10.04 14.68 -1.08
N SER A 125 10.10 14.21 0.16
CA SER A 125 10.21 12.78 0.43
C SER A 125 9.59 12.41 1.76
N MET A 126 9.22 11.13 1.87
CA MET A 126 8.67 10.55 3.10
C MET A 126 9.29 9.18 3.32
N VAL A 127 9.53 8.86 4.58
CA VAL A 127 9.98 7.54 4.99
C VAL A 127 8.88 6.87 5.79
N TYR A 128 8.51 5.65 5.39
CA TYR A 128 7.53 4.84 6.08
C TYR A 128 8.18 3.59 6.64
N GLU A 129 7.71 3.17 7.80
CA GLU A 129 7.88 1.79 8.23
C GLU A 129 6.63 1.03 7.83
N PHE A 130 6.80 -0.15 7.25
CA PHE A 130 5.67 -0.96 6.85
C PHE A 130 5.79 -2.38 7.36
N THR A 131 4.63 -3.01 7.56
CA THR A 131 4.51 -4.43 7.88
C THR A 131 3.43 -5.04 7.01
N VAL A 132 3.60 -6.31 6.68
CA VAL A 132 2.56 -7.15 6.09
C VAL A 132 2.38 -8.33 7.01
N ASP A 133 1.18 -8.45 7.56
CA ASP A 133 0.84 -9.46 8.55
C ASP A 133 -0.34 -10.31 8.07
N ALA A 134 -0.49 -11.49 8.65
CA ALA A 134 -1.65 -12.34 8.45
C ALA A 134 -1.90 -13.13 9.71
N ALA A 135 -3.16 -13.19 10.16
CA ALA A 135 -3.57 -13.92 11.36
C ALA A 135 -2.71 -13.58 12.58
N GLY A 136 -2.32 -12.31 12.73
CA GLY A 136 -1.51 -11.85 13.86
C GLY A 136 -0.01 -12.15 13.75
N HIS A 137 0.44 -12.73 12.63
CA HIS A 137 1.86 -13.04 12.42
C HIS A 137 2.45 -12.09 11.40
N ASN A 138 3.65 -11.56 11.69
CA ASN A 138 4.36 -10.75 10.72
C ASN A 138 4.97 -11.63 9.64
N LEU A 139 4.69 -11.28 8.38
CA LEU A 139 5.22 -11.98 7.22
C LEU A 139 6.44 -11.29 6.64
N LEU A 140 6.42 -9.96 6.62
CA LEU A 140 7.57 -9.15 6.23
C LEU A 140 7.42 -7.75 6.80
N LYS A 141 8.55 -7.05 6.89
CA LYS A 141 8.62 -5.66 7.32
C LYS A 141 9.82 -4.97 6.69
N GLY A 142 9.76 -3.65 6.67
CA GLY A 142 10.85 -2.86 6.13
C GLY A 142 10.60 -1.38 6.28
N LYS A 143 11.53 -0.60 5.74
CA LYS A 143 11.41 0.85 5.63
C LYS A 143 11.46 1.24 4.17
N ALA A 144 10.57 2.12 3.77
CA ALA A 144 10.46 2.58 2.39
C ALA A 144 10.63 4.07 2.32
N THR A 145 11.40 4.53 1.34
CA THR A 145 11.52 5.95 1.02
C THR A 145 10.66 6.23 -0.21
N VAL A 146 9.75 7.19 -0.09
CA VAL A 146 8.89 7.64 -1.18
C VAL A 146 9.31 9.05 -1.53
N ILE A 147 9.64 9.27 -2.80
CA ILE A 147 9.97 10.61 -3.32
C ILE A 147 8.72 11.16 -3.98
N LEU A 148 8.33 12.37 -3.61
CA LEU A 148 7.20 13.05 -4.22
C LEU A 148 7.61 13.59 -5.59
N MET A 149 6.76 13.36 -6.57
CA MET A 149 6.98 13.89 -7.90
C MET A 149 6.88 15.41 -7.86
N PRO A 150 7.59 16.13 -8.76
CA PRO A 150 7.44 17.58 -8.83
C PRO A 150 5.99 17.96 -8.99
N ALA A 151 5.60 19.12 -8.41
CA ALA A 151 4.27 19.64 -8.62
C ALA A 151 4.03 19.81 -10.13
N PRO A 152 2.80 19.54 -10.64
CA PRO A 152 2.51 19.75 -12.05
C PRO A 152 2.83 21.19 -12.42
N LEU A 153 3.51 21.37 -13.56
CA LEU A 153 3.72 22.70 -14.09
C LEU A 153 2.35 23.29 -14.43
N GLU A 154 2.08 24.48 -13.91
CA GLU A 154 0.88 25.20 -14.32
C GLU A 154 1.01 25.46 -15.82
N SER A 155 -0.05 25.16 -16.57
CA SER A 155 -0.04 25.46 -17.99
C SER A 155 0.10 26.96 -18.15
N ILE A 156 1.18 27.37 -18.75
CA ILE A 156 1.35 28.76 -19.16
C ILE A 156 0.54 28.92 -20.43
N SER A 157 -0.61 29.48 -20.30
CA SER A 157 -1.43 29.86 -21.46
C SER A 157 -1.05 31.24 -21.90
#